data_7a8fd5e54ab950b87053f8cca54590e5
#
_entry.id   7a8fd5e54ab950b87053f8cca54590e5
#
_cell.length_a   1.000
_cell.length_b   1.000
_cell.length_c   1.000
_cell.angle_alpha   90.00
_cell.angle_beta   90.00
_cell.angle_gamma   90.00
#
_symmetry.space_group_name_H-M   'P 1'
#
loop_
_entity.id
_entity.type
_entity.pdbx_description
1 polymer ?
#
loop_
_entity_poly.entity_id
_entity_poly.type
_entity_poly.pdbx_seq_one_letter_code
_entity_poly.pdbx_strand_id
1 'polypeptide(L)'
;MDEQWLPDLLRLRGSVAAASDEFYAAKENLIKPDAPSFVPEMYDAKGQVYDGWETRRRRGPGGTLPDDTARDWVIVRLGVPGVVRSIEVDTAFFTGNYPQACSADASSASGYPTPEELTAEAHRWQEIVPRALLTGDARHAFKVNSGRRFTHIRLNIFPDGGVARLHVHGEVVPDPAMLEGLTVDLAALENGADIAARSDQFYSSPRHVISPELSRVMGEGWETRRRRRPVTSGWSSV
;
A
#
# COMPACT_ATOMS: atom_id res chain seq x y z
N MET A 1 20.24 -1.95 -3.01
CA MET A 1 19.33 -1.03 -2.30
C MET A 1 18.56 -1.86 -1.29
N ASP A 2 18.51 -1.44 -0.03
CA ASP A 2 17.85 -2.21 1.04
C ASP A 2 16.33 -2.16 0.82
N GLU A 3 15.72 -3.23 0.30
CA GLU A 3 14.29 -3.33 -0.03
C GLU A 3 13.40 -3.08 1.20
N GLN A 4 13.93 -3.28 2.40
CA GLN A 4 13.22 -3.14 3.68
C GLN A 4 12.74 -1.70 3.97
N TRP A 5 13.29 -0.68 3.29
CA TRP A 5 13.04 0.73 3.60
C TRP A 5 12.55 1.54 2.40
N LEU A 6 11.98 0.87 1.40
CA LEU A 6 11.36 1.56 0.27
C LEU A 6 10.09 2.29 0.71
N PRO A 7 9.83 3.50 0.18
CA PRO A 7 8.59 4.21 0.48
C PRO A 7 7.36 3.43 0.03
N ASP A 8 6.28 3.57 0.77
CA ASP A 8 4.95 3.14 0.34
C ASP A 8 4.36 4.20 -0.59
N LEU A 9 4.28 3.87 -1.87
CA LEU A 9 3.81 4.79 -2.92
C LEU A 9 2.32 5.17 -2.77
N LEU A 10 1.54 4.37 -2.02
CA LEU A 10 0.16 4.72 -1.68
C LEU A 10 0.09 5.77 -0.58
N ARG A 11 1.02 5.74 0.38
CA ARG A 11 1.11 6.71 1.48
C ARG A 11 1.50 8.11 1.01
N LEU A 12 2.12 8.24 -0.15
CA LEU A 12 2.46 9.51 -0.77
C LEU A 12 1.26 10.19 -1.46
N ARG A 13 0.10 10.27 -0.78
CA ARG A 13 -1.17 10.84 -1.27
C ARG A 13 -1.87 10.00 -2.36
N GLY A 14 -1.80 8.67 -2.23
CA GLY A 14 -2.58 7.75 -3.05
C GLY A 14 -4.08 7.89 -2.83
N SER A 15 -4.86 7.33 -3.74
CA SER A 15 -6.33 7.33 -3.66
C SER A 15 -6.89 6.03 -4.18
N VAL A 16 -8.11 5.70 -3.78
CA VAL A 16 -8.85 4.57 -4.37
C VAL A 16 -9.74 5.09 -5.49
N ALA A 17 -9.48 4.60 -6.69
CA ALA A 17 -10.20 5.06 -7.89
C ALA A 17 -11.55 4.34 -8.06
N ALA A 18 -11.58 3.02 -7.87
CA ALA A 18 -12.78 2.21 -8.07
C ALA A 18 -12.71 0.88 -7.32
N ALA A 19 -13.84 0.25 -7.05
CA ALA A 19 -13.94 -1.13 -6.59
C ALA A 19 -15.14 -1.81 -7.24
N SER A 20 -15.10 -3.15 -7.37
CA SER A 20 -16.23 -3.95 -7.86
C SER A 20 -17.38 -3.99 -6.87
N ASP A 21 -17.09 -4.03 -5.60
CA ASP A 21 -18.03 -4.02 -4.48
C ASP A 21 -17.36 -3.45 -3.22
N GLU A 22 -18.12 -2.79 -2.36
CA GLU A 22 -17.70 -2.26 -1.07
C GLU A 22 -18.86 -2.27 -0.06
N PHE A 23 -19.70 -3.30 -0.16
CA PHE A 23 -20.96 -3.34 0.57
C PHE A 23 -20.77 -3.34 2.09
N TYR A 24 -19.88 -4.17 2.63
CA TYR A 24 -19.66 -4.27 4.07
C TYR A 24 -18.75 -3.15 4.58
N ALA A 25 -17.66 -2.87 3.88
CA ALA A 25 -16.73 -1.85 4.31
C ALA A 25 -16.10 -1.11 3.11
N ALA A 26 -15.94 0.19 3.26
CA ALA A 26 -15.50 1.11 2.21
C ALA A 26 -14.08 0.80 1.71
N LYS A 27 -13.88 0.92 0.41
CA LYS A 27 -12.60 0.68 -0.26
C LYS A 27 -11.47 1.61 0.21
N GLU A 28 -11.82 2.81 0.66
CA GLU A 28 -10.85 3.79 1.17
C GLU A 28 -10.11 3.31 2.42
N ASN A 29 -10.67 2.35 3.16
CA ASN A 29 -10.02 1.79 4.33
C ASN A 29 -8.70 1.09 3.99
N LEU A 30 -8.54 0.58 2.75
CA LEU A 30 -7.30 -0.08 2.29
C LEU A 30 -6.06 0.79 2.40
N ILE A 31 -6.22 2.10 2.23
CA ILE A 31 -5.11 3.04 2.17
C ILE A 31 -5.03 3.95 3.40
N LYS A 32 -5.76 3.65 4.47
CA LYS A 32 -5.63 4.37 5.73
C LYS A 32 -4.20 4.31 6.25
N PRO A 33 -3.67 5.42 6.76
CA PRO A 33 -2.30 5.46 7.27
C PRO A 33 -2.12 4.70 8.58
N ASP A 34 -3.17 4.54 9.38
CA ASP A 34 -3.11 3.88 10.67
C ASP A 34 -3.13 2.35 10.53
N ALA A 35 -2.48 1.67 11.47
CA ALA A 35 -2.59 0.22 11.56
C ALA A 35 -4.07 -0.19 11.66
N PRO A 36 -4.44 -1.35 11.09
CA PRO A 36 -5.79 -1.86 11.24
C PRO A 36 -6.18 -2.01 12.71
N SER A 37 -7.43 -1.72 13.01
CA SER A 37 -7.98 -1.87 14.36
C SER A 37 -9.24 -2.74 14.33
N PHE A 38 -9.56 -3.36 15.45
CA PHE A 38 -10.77 -4.15 15.60
C PHE A 38 -11.37 -3.90 16.97
N VAL A 39 -12.64 -3.54 16.98
CA VAL A 39 -13.41 -3.36 18.21
C VAL A 39 -14.43 -4.50 18.29
N PRO A 40 -14.25 -5.46 19.18
CA PRO A 40 -15.25 -6.51 19.42
C PRO A 40 -16.61 -5.88 19.72
N GLU A 41 -17.68 -6.53 19.28
CA GLU A 41 -19.06 -6.08 19.53
C GLU A 41 -19.46 -4.76 18.84
N MET A 42 -18.64 -4.20 17.97
CA MET A 42 -19.01 -3.07 17.13
C MET A 42 -19.78 -3.57 15.90
N TYR A 43 -21.08 -3.30 15.86
CA TYR A 43 -21.97 -3.71 14.76
C TYR A 43 -22.65 -2.50 14.14
N ASP A 44 -22.90 -2.59 12.84
CA ASP A 44 -23.80 -1.70 12.11
C ASP A 44 -24.99 -2.48 11.52
N ALA A 45 -25.78 -1.84 10.65
CA ALA A 45 -26.92 -2.48 9.99
C ALA A 45 -26.52 -3.64 9.04
N LYS A 46 -25.25 -3.78 8.70
CA LYS A 46 -24.73 -4.80 7.77
C LYS A 46 -24.00 -5.94 8.51
N GLY A 47 -23.72 -5.79 9.79
CA GLY A 47 -23.06 -6.80 10.63
C GLY A 47 -21.91 -6.26 11.46
N GLN A 48 -20.95 -7.12 11.80
CA GLN A 48 -19.72 -6.76 12.49
C GLN A 48 -18.90 -5.80 11.64
N VAL A 49 -18.43 -4.71 12.27
CA VAL A 49 -17.61 -3.69 11.59
C VAL A 49 -16.14 -4.12 11.59
N TYR A 50 -15.52 -4.14 10.41
CA TYR A 50 -14.10 -4.38 10.21
C TYR A 50 -13.41 -3.13 9.63
N ASP A 51 -12.20 -2.87 10.09
CA ASP A 51 -11.37 -1.76 9.60
C ASP A 51 -10.54 -2.19 8.37
N GLY A 52 -11.23 -2.33 7.25
CA GLY A 52 -10.67 -2.73 5.96
C GLY A 52 -11.69 -2.53 4.84
N TRP A 53 -11.35 -2.95 3.64
CA TRP A 53 -12.27 -3.08 2.52
C TRP A 53 -12.89 -4.46 2.55
N GLU A 54 -14.23 -4.57 2.47
CA GLU A 54 -14.92 -5.85 2.49
C GLU A 54 -16.09 -5.88 1.52
N THR A 55 -16.10 -6.94 0.70
CA THR A 55 -17.10 -7.19 -0.35
C THR A 55 -18.15 -8.19 0.10
N ARG A 56 -19.30 -8.21 -0.58
CA ARG A 56 -20.32 -9.24 -0.41
C ARG A 56 -19.79 -10.62 -0.80
N ARG A 57 -20.32 -11.65 -0.16
CA ARG A 57 -20.05 -13.03 -0.56
C ARG A 57 -20.60 -13.31 -1.96
N ARG A 58 -19.72 -13.68 -2.88
CA ARG A 58 -20.11 -14.11 -4.22
C ARG A 58 -20.78 -15.47 -4.17
N ARG A 59 -21.84 -15.60 -4.98
CA ARG A 59 -22.56 -16.87 -5.16
C ARG A 59 -22.67 -17.14 -6.64
N GLY A 60 -22.50 -18.42 -7.02
CA GLY A 60 -22.79 -18.90 -8.35
C GLY A 60 -24.31 -19.06 -8.58
N PRO A 61 -24.70 -19.45 -9.80
CA PRO A 61 -26.12 -19.72 -10.13
C PRO A 61 -26.75 -20.68 -9.13
N GLY A 62 -27.97 -20.35 -8.69
CA GLY A 62 -28.70 -21.16 -7.71
C GLY A 62 -28.09 -21.19 -6.30
N GLY A 63 -27.19 -20.25 -5.95
CA GLY A 63 -26.54 -20.15 -4.64
C GLY A 63 -25.36 -21.12 -4.44
N THR A 64 -24.88 -21.74 -5.51
CA THR A 64 -23.66 -22.59 -5.51
C THR A 64 -22.40 -21.79 -5.18
N LEU A 65 -21.27 -22.48 -5.04
CA LEU A 65 -19.98 -21.82 -4.96
C LEU A 65 -19.68 -21.08 -6.27
N PRO A 66 -19.01 -19.92 -6.23
CA PRO A 66 -18.57 -19.23 -7.43
C PRO A 66 -17.53 -20.06 -8.18
N ASP A 67 -17.38 -19.83 -9.48
CA ASP A 67 -16.33 -20.44 -10.26
C ASP A 67 -14.93 -19.88 -9.88
N ASP A 68 -13.88 -20.58 -10.30
CA ASP A 68 -12.49 -20.21 -10.00
C ASP A 68 -12.05 -18.87 -10.58
N THR A 69 -12.81 -18.32 -11.53
CA THR A 69 -12.51 -17.02 -12.15
C THR A 69 -13.23 -15.87 -11.46
N ALA A 70 -14.20 -16.19 -10.59
CA ALA A 70 -14.94 -15.20 -9.83
C ALA A 70 -14.00 -14.41 -8.93
N ARG A 71 -14.07 -13.09 -9.03
CA ARG A 71 -13.22 -12.20 -8.24
C ARG A 71 -13.91 -10.87 -7.98
N ASP A 72 -13.53 -10.27 -6.88
CA ASP A 72 -13.67 -8.85 -6.64
C ASP A 72 -12.35 -8.14 -6.88
N TRP A 73 -12.41 -6.83 -7.09
CA TRP A 73 -11.23 -6.04 -7.36
C TRP A 73 -11.38 -4.63 -6.83
N VAL A 74 -10.24 -4.01 -6.55
CA VAL A 74 -10.12 -2.59 -6.24
C VAL A 74 -8.98 -1.99 -7.04
N ILE A 75 -9.15 -0.77 -7.54
CA ILE A 75 -8.14 0.00 -8.26
C ILE A 75 -7.70 1.15 -7.38
N VAL A 76 -6.40 1.21 -7.11
CA VAL A 76 -5.77 2.32 -6.41
C VAL A 76 -4.87 3.10 -7.36
N ARG A 77 -4.88 4.42 -7.22
CA ARG A 77 -3.91 5.31 -7.84
C ARG A 77 -2.77 5.51 -6.86
N LEU A 78 -1.55 5.27 -7.28
CA LEU A 78 -0.36 5.61 -6.51
C LEU A 78 -0.31 7.13 -6.29
N GLY A 79 0.13 7.57 -5.14
CA GLY A 79 0.27 8.99 -4.83
C GLY A 79 1.29 9.67 -5.74
N VAL A 80 2.33 8.90 -6.10
CA VAL A 80 3.34 9.27 -7.09
C VAL A 80 3.61 8.07 -8.00
N PRO A 81 3.87 8.30 -9.29
CA PRO A 81 4.33 7.23 -10.18
C PRO A 81 5.64 6.62 -9.69
N GLY A 82 5.79 5.32 -9.84
CA GLY A 82 7.01 4.66 -9.37
C GLY A 82 7.24 3.28 -9.96
N VAL A 83 8.45 2.77 -9.72
CA VAL A 83 8.82 1.38 -10.01
C VAL A 83 8.48 0.55 -8.77
N VAL A 84 7.44 -0.27 -8.86
CA VAL A 84 6.98 -1.12 -7.76
C VAL A 84 7.97 -2.26 -7.54
N ARG A 85 8.35 -2.48 -6.28
CA ARG A 85 9.27 -3.54 -5.84
C ARG A 85 8.59 -4.61 -5.02
N SER A 86 7.59 -4.23 -4.23
CA SER A 86 6.77 -5.20 -3.50
C SER A 86 5.35 -4.68 -3.27
N ILE A 87 4.43 -5.62 -3.10
CA ILE A 87 3.05 -5.37 -2.68
C ILE A 87 2.84 -6.16 -1.38
N GLU A 88 2.28 -5.52 -0.36
CA GLU A 88 1.86 -6.18 0.86
C GLU A 88 0.33 -6.11 0.97
N VAL A 89 -0.29 -7.27 1.17
CA VAL A 89 -1.73 -7.43 1.43
C VAL A 89 -1.88 -7.85 2.89
N ASP A 90 -2.50 -6.99 3.69
CA ASP A 90 -2.75 -7.23 5.11
C ASP A 90 -4.19 -7.67 5.33
N THR A 91 -4.38 -8.85 5.90
CA THR A 91 -5.68 -9.42 6.27
C THR A 91 -5.93 -9.37 7.79
N ALA A 92 -5.26 -8.47 8.52
CA ALA A 92 -5.40 -8.35 9.97
C ALA A 92 -6.87 -8.28 10.39
N PHE A 93 -7.21 -9.07 11.40
CA PHE A 93 -8.55 -9.28 11.94
C PHE A 93 -9.57 -9.99 11.03
N PHE A 94 -9.30 -10.17 9.74
CA PHE A 94 -10.16 -10.97 8.86
C PHE A 94 -9.80 -12.45 9.00
N THR A 95 -10.39 -13.13 9.97
CA THR A 95 -10.07 -14.53 10.32
C THR A 95 -10.90 -15.57 9.55
N GLY A 96 -12.15 -15.24 9.20
CA GLY A 96 -13.07 -16.14 8.47
C GLY A 96 -13.61 -15.57 7.18
N ASN A 97 -13.43 -14.28 6.96
CA ASN A 97 -13.93 -13.50 5.83
C ASN A 97 -12.83 -12.91 4.96
N TYR A 98 -11.58 -13.37 5.11
CA TYR A 98 -10.48 -13.03 4.21
C TYR A 98 -10.63 -13.73 2.85
N PRO A 99 -10.08 -13.16 1.75
CA PRO A 99 -10.06 -13.82 0.45
C PRO A 99 -9.12 -15.02 0.44
N GLN A 100 -9.49 -16.09 -0.25
CA GLN A 100 -8.65 -17.29 -0.34
C GLN A 100 -7.35 -17.04 -1.10
N ALA A 101 -7.37 -16.13 -2.07
CA ALA A 101 -6.21 -15.75 -2.86
C ALA A 101 -6.31 -14.30 -3.33
N CYS A 102 -5.17 -13.73 -3.74
CA CYS A 102 -5.12 -12.47 -4.44
C CYS A 102 -4.21 -12.53 -5.67
N SER A 103 -4.33 -11.55 -6.55
CA SER A 103 -3.34 -11.20 -7.57
C SER A 103 -3.27 -9.69 -7.70
N ALA A 104 -2.21 -9.16 -8.31
CA ALA A 104 -2.12 -7.74 -8.57
C ALA A 104 -1.71 -7.46 -10.01
N ASP A 105 -2.41 -6.51 -10.62
CA ASP A 105 -2.08 -5.94 -11.90
C ASP A 105 -1.65 -4.49 -11.74
N ALA A 106 -0.81 -4.00 -12.64
CA ALA A 106 -0.37 -2.61 -12.67
C ALA A 106 -0.61 -1.98 -14.04
N SER A 107 -0.80 -0.68 -14.05
CA SER A 107 -0.98 0.11 -15.25
C SER A 107 -0.21 1.43 -15.18
N SER A 108 0.22 1.90 -16.36
CA SER A 108 0.80 3.23 -16.58
C SER A 108 -0.19 4.06 -17.39
N ALA A 109 -0.98 4.86 -16.70
CA ALA A 109 -1.91 5.78 -17.35
C ALA A 109 -1.35 7.21 -17.28
N SER A 110 -1.58 8.00 -18.33
CA SER A 110 -1.24 9.41 -18.35
C SER A 110 -2.36 10.23 -17.73
N GLY A 111 -2.01 11.29 -17.01
CA GLY A 111 -3.00 12.20 -16.42
C GLY A 111 -3.81 11.54 -15.29
N TYR A 112 -5.11 11.83 -15.29
CA TYR A 112 -6.07 11.38 -14.29
C TYR A 112 -7.25 10.65 -14.94
N PRO A 113 -7.06 9.37 -15.35
CA PRO A 113 -8.14 8.61 -15.97
C PRO A 113 -9.32 8.43 -15.02
N THR A 114 -10.52 8.45 -15.56
CA THR A 114 -11.76 8.19 -14.81
C THR A 114 -11.87 6.71 -14.43
N PRO A 115 -12.73 6.37 -13.44
CA PRO A 115 -13.02 4.97 -13.12
C PRO A 115 -13.48 4.14 -14.33
N GLU A 116 -14.29 4.75 -15.20
CA GLU A 116 -14.81 4.11 -16.41
C GLU A 116 -13.70 3.80 -17.40
N GLU A 117 -12.75 4.72 -17.59
CA GLU A 117 -11.58 4.51 -18.44
C GLU A 117 -10.67 3.40 -17.90
N LEU A 118 -10.45 3.34 -16.57
CA LEU A 118 -9.64 2.32 -15.93
C LEU A 118 -10.28 0.92 -15.98
N THR A 119 -11.60 0.85 -16.00
CA THR A 119 -12.35 -0.41 -16.05
C THR A 119 -12.73 -0.84 -17.46
N ALA A 120 -12.52 0.02 -18.46
CA ALA A 120 -12.78 -0.29 -19.85
C ALA A 120 -11.96 -1.51 -20.33
N GLU A 121 -12.54 -2.35 -21.19
CA GLU A 121 -11.87 -3.52 -21.76
C GLU A 121 -10.59 -3.15 -22.54
N ALA A 122 -10.56 -1.96 -23.13
CA ALA A 122 -9.40 -1.45 -23.86
C ALA A 122 -8.24 -1.04 -22.94
N HIS A 123 -8.47 -0.83 -21.65
CA HIS A 123 -7.42 -0.45 -20.71
C HIS A 123 -6.43 -1.59 -20.51
N ARG A 124 -5.13 -1.27 -20.52
CA ARG A 124 -4.07 -2.27 -20.45
C ARG A 124 -3.55 -2.44 -19.04
N TRP A 125 -3.82 -3.60 -18.47
CA TRP A 125 -3.26 -4.07 -17.23
C TRP A 125 -2.16 -5.09 -17.47
N GLN A 126 -1.09 -5.03 -16.68
CA GLN A 126 -0.01 -6.01 -16.66
C GLN A 126 -0.03 -6.71 -15.29
N GLU A 127 -0.15 -8.03 -15.29
CA GLU A 127 0.02 -8.80 -14.06
C GLU A 127 1.44 -8.61 -13.52
N ILE A 128 1.55 -8.25 -12.24
CA ILE A 128 2.83 -8.05 -11.52
C ILE A 128 2.96 -8.94 -10.29
N VAL A 129 1.85 -9.46 -9.78
CA VAL A 129 1.78 -10.52 -8.77
C VAL A 129 0.80 -11.56 -9.28
N PRO A 130 1.26 -12.78 -9.61
CA PRO A 130 0.38 -13.85 -10.01
C PRO A 130 -0.51 -14.30 -8.85
N ARG A 131 -1.60 -15.02 -9.15
CA ARG A 131 -2.53 -15.50 -8.13
C ARG A 131 -1.79 -16.30 -7.05
N ALA A 132 -1.90 -15.86 -5.81
CA ALA A 132 -1.25 -16.43 -4.64
C ALA A 132 -2.26 -16.61 -3.50
N LEU A 133 -2.09 -17.67 -2.71
CA LEU A 133 -2.95 -17.94 -1.57
C LEU A 133 -2.70 -16.94 -0.44
N LEU A 134 -3.78 -16.61 0.26
CA LEU A 134 -3.77 -15.80 1.48
C LEU A 134 -4.19 -16.65 2.69
N THR A 135 -3.86 -16.18 3.85
CA THR A 135 -4.37 -16.64 5.15
C THR A 135 -5.01 -15.48 5.88
N GLY A 136 -5.91 -15.76 6.80
CA GLY A 136 -6.50 -14.72 7.63
C GLY A 136 -5.53 -14.21 8.69
N ASP A 137 -5.77 -12.97 9.15
CA ASP A 137 -5.02 -12.31 10.23
C ASP A 137 -3.50 -12.34 10.01
N ALA A 138 -3.05 -12.00 8.79
CA ALA A 138 -1.65 -12.09 8.40
C ALA A 138 -1.27 -11.03 7.36
N ARG A 139 0.04 -10.76 7.27
CA ARG A 139 0.62 -9.91 6.22
C ARG A 139 1.30 -10.77 5.17
N HIS A 140 0.99 -10.49 3.91
CA HIS A 140 1.49 -11.24 2.76
C HIS A 140 2.27 -10.29 1.87
N ALA A 141 3.59 -10.45 1.83
CA ALA A 141 4.48 -9.64 1.00
C ALA A 141 4.84 -10.38 -0.30
N PHE A 142 4.61 -9.72 -1.42
CA PHE A 142 4.87 -10.24 -2.77
C PHE A 142 5.93 -9.39 -3.44
N LYS A 143 7.03 -10.00 -3.84
CA LYS A 143 8.09 -9.33 -4.59
C LYS A 143 7.66 -9.10 -6.03
N VAL A 144 7.94 -7.89 -6.56
CA VAL A 144 7.63 -7.50 -7.93
C VAL A 144 8.92 -7.33 -8.73
N ASN A 145 9.06 -8.11 -9.79
CA ASN A 145 10.21 -8.07 -10.70
C ASN A 145 9.85 -7.28 -11.98
N SER A 146 9.69 -5.97 -11.85
CA SER A 146 9.44 -5.09 -12.99
C SER A 146 10.30 -3.85 -12.88
N GLY A 147 10.89 -3.42 -14.00
CA GLY A 147 11.58 -2.13 -14.11
C GLY A 147 10.68 -1.01 -14.66
N ARG A 148 9.40 -1.28 -14.92
CA ARG A 148 8.47 -0.31 -15.47
C ARG A 148 7.92 0.62 -14.39
N ARG A 149 7.71 1.88 -14.76
CA ARG A 149 6.99 2.86 -13.95
C ARG A 149 5.48 2.61 -14.07
N PHE A 150 4.80 2.58 -12.95
CA PHE A 150 3.35 2.43 -12.87
C PHE A 150 2.71 3.63 -12.16
N THR A 151 1.42 3.83 -12.41
CA THR A 151 0.58 4.88 -11.81
C THR A 151 -0.61 4.31 -11.04
N HIS A 152 -1.06 3.10 -11.41
CA HIS A 152 -2.22 2.44 -10.82
C HIS A 152 -1.92 0.98 -10.54
N ILE A 153 -2.52 0.46 -9.47
CA ILE A 153 -2.53 -0.96 -9.11
C ILE A 153 -3.97 -1.42 -9.02
N ARG A 154 -4.27 -2.59 -9.58
CA ARG A 154 -5.52 -3.31 -9.36
C ARG A 154 -5.23 -4.54 -8.51
N LEU A 155 -5.73 -4.56 -7.28
CA LEU A 155 -5.75 -5.74 -6.45
C LEU A 155 -7.00 -6.55 -6.80
N ASN A 156 -6.82 -7.81 -7.17
CA ASN A 156 -7.90 -8.77 -7.34
C ASN A 156 -7.90 -9.71 -6.14
N ILE A 157 -9.08 -10.01 -5.61
CA ILE A 157 -9.30 -10.97 -4.52
C ILE A 157 -10.25 -12.08 -4.99
N PHE A 158 -9.97 -13.30 -4.58
CA PHE A 158 -10.67 -14.48 -5.06
C PHE A 158 -11.31 -15.28 -3.90
N PRO A 159 -12.61 -15.61 -3.99
CA PRO A 159 -13.58 -15.02 -4.91
C PRO A 159 -14.05 -13.65 -4.43
N ASP A 160 -14.05 -13.40 -3.15
CA ASP A 160 -14.51 -12.24 -2.38
C ASP A 160 -13.83 -12.19 -1.02
N GLY A 161 -14.14 -11.20 -0.20
CA GLY A 161 -13.71 -11.14 1.21
C GLY A 161 -13.26 -9.75 1.64
N GLY A 162 -12.51 -9.74 2.75
CA GLY A 162 -12.01 -8.52 3.36
C GLY A 162 -10.49 -8.45 3.38
N VAL A 163 -9.97 -7.24 3.14
CA VAL A 163 -8.55 -6.87 3.21
C VAL A 163 -8.42 -5.63 4.08
N ALA A 164 -7.59 -5.72 5.12
CA ALA A 164 -7.42 -4.61 6.06
C ALA A 164 -6.64 -3.46 5.45
N ARG A 165 -5.46 -3.73 4.87
CA ARG A 165 -4.61 -2.70 4.24
C ARG A 165 -3.91 -3.25 3.00
N LEU A 166 -3.59 -2.33 2.12
CA LEU A 166 -2.73 -2.54 0.96
C LEU A 166 -1.54 -1.58 1.03
N HIS A 167 -0.34 -2.11 0.86
CA HIS A 167 0.88 -1.31 0.75
C HIS A 167 1.57 -1.60 -0.57
N VAL A 168 2.13 -0.57 -1.19
CA VAL A 168 2.86 -0.68 -2.46
C VAL A 168 4.21 -0.01 -2.31
N HIS A 169 5.25 -0.80 -2.06
CA HIS A 169 6.58 -0.29 -1.85
C HIS A 169 7.37 -0.22 -3.16
N GLY A 170 8.07 0.88 -3.36
CA GLY A 170 8.81 1.08 -4.60
C GLY A 170 9.67 2.33 -4.63
N GLU A 171 10.25 2.56 -5.80
CA GLU A 171 11.07 3.74 -6.08
C GLU A 171 10.19 4.82 -6.71
N VAL A 172 10.25 6.02 -6.18
CA VAL A 172 9.53 7.17 -6.76
C VAL A 172 10.18 7.55 -8.08
N VAL A 173 9.39 7.59 -9.14
CA VAL A 173 9.83 8.04 -10.48
C VAL A 173 8.77 9.00 -11.02
N PRO A 174 8.88 10.30 -10.73
CA PRO A 174 7.92 11.30 -11.15
C PRO A 174 7.76 11.36 -12.66
N ASP A 175 6.63 11.88 -13.11
CA ASP A 175 6.44 12.23 -14.51
C ASP A 175 6.91 13.67 -14.75
N PRO A 176 7.98 13.90 -15.52
CA PRO A 176 8.45 15.26 -15.80
C PRO A 176 7.37 16.16 -16.40
N ALA A 177 6.46 15.59 -17.21
CA ALA A 177 5.36 16.34 -17.81
C ALA A 177 4.37 16.88 -16.77
N MET A 178 4.22 16.20 -15.62
CA MET A 178 3.38 16.65 -14.51
C MET A 178 4.02 17.77 -13.68
N LEU A 179 5.31 17.98 -13.82
CA LEU A 179 6.07 19.00 -13.08
C LEU A 179 6.37 20.24 -13.94
N GLU A 180 6.08 20.19 -15.23
CA GLU A 180 6.37 21.28 -16.16
C GLU A 180 5.62 22.55 -15.78
N GLY A 181 6.34 23.66 -15.69
CA GLY A 181 5.81 24.97 -15.32
C GLY A 181 5.50 25.15 -13.83
N LEU A 182 5.76 24.15 -12.99
CA LEU A 182 5.57 24.24 -11.53
C LEU A 182 6.88 24.60 -10.82
N THR A 183 6.74 25.30 -9.69
CA THR A 183 7.84 25.41 -8.71
C THR A 183 7.68 24.26 -7.73
N VAL A 184 8.67 23.37 -7.68
CA VAL A 184 8.65 22.17 -6.85
C VAL A 184 9.79 22.16 -5.85
N ASP A 185 9.58 21.55 -4.69
CA ASP A 185 10.64 21.26 -3.73
C ASP A 185 11.48 20.09 -4.24
N LEU A 186 12.75 20.35 -4.58
CA LEU A 186 13.67 19.32 -5.08
C LEU A 186 14.16 18.36 -3.99
N ALA A 187 13.95 18.68 -2.71
CA ALA A 187 14.28 17.79 -1.59
C ALA A 187 13.10 16.90 -1.16
N ALA A 188 11.92 17.07 -1.75
CA ALA A 188 10.75 16.28 -1.40
C ALA A 188 10.76 14.90 -2.09
N LEU A 189 10.47 13.86 -1.31
CA LEU A 189 10.44 12.47 -1.78
C LEU A 189 9.47 12.27 -2.95
N GLU A 190 8.30 12.90 -2.90
CA GLU A 190 7.26 12.81 -3.94
C GLU A 190 7.70 13.45 -5.27
N ASN A 191 8.70 14.31 -5.25
CA ASN A 191 9.26 14.93 -6.45
C ASN A 191 10.50 14.19 -6.97
N GLY A 192 10.81 13.02 -6.39
CA GLY A 192 11.91 12.15 -6.84
C GLY A 192 13.22 12.32 -6.06
N ALA A 193 13.22 13.09 -4.96
CA ALA A 193 14.38 13.14 -4.07
C ALA A 193 14.60 11.80 -3.39
N ASP A 194 15.85 11.48 -3.09
CA ASP A 194 16.21 10.31 -2.26
C ASP A 194 17.44 10.63 -1.41
N ILE A 195 17.65 9.81 -0.39
CA ILE A 195 18.79 9.92 0.51
C ILE A 195 20.01 9.26 -0.13
N ALA A 196 20.98 10.06 -0.54
CA ALA A 196 22.20 9.58 -1.19
C ALA A 196 23.13 8.80 -0.23
N ALA A 197 23.21 9.22 1.02
CA ALA A 197 24.05 8.56 2.05
C ALA A 197 23.51 8.78 3.45
N ARG A 198 23.80 7.84 4.33
CA ARG A 198 23.41 7.88 5.75
C ARG A 198 24.45 7.19 6.62
N SER A 199 24.57 7.63 7.85
CA SER A 199 25.48 7.01 8.82
C SER A 199 24.89 5.76 9.48
N ASP A 200 23.57 5.72 9.66
CA ASP A 200 22.84 4.66 10.36
C ASP A 200 21.33 4.75 10.00
N GLN A 201 20.64 3.63 9.98
CA GLN A 201 19.18 3.52 9.80
C GLN A 201 18.59 2.39 10.66
N PHE A 202 19.15 2.20 11.85
CA PHE A 202 18.83 1.04 12.67
C PHE A 202 17.36 1.01 13.12
N TYR A 203 16.83 2.15 13.56
CA TYR A 203 15.45 2.22 14.04
C TYR A 203 14.46 2.63 12.95
N SER A 204 14.86 3.51 12.03
CA SER A 204 13.96 4.05 11.02
C SER A 204 14.69 4.55 9.77
N SER A 205 13.95 4.69 8.68
CA SER A 205 14.49 5.16 7.41
C SER A 205 14.80 6.67 7.43
N PRO A 206 15.96 7.09 6.93
CA PRO A 206 16.23 8.52 6.74
C PRO A 206 15.32 9.18 5.69
N ARG A 207 14.64 8.42 4.83
CA ARG A 207 13.65 8.96 3.89
C ARG A 207 12.47 9.65 4.56
N HIS A 208 12.18 9.31 5.83
CA HIS A 208 11.15 10.01 6.59
C HIS A 208 11.41 11.51 6.75
N VAL A 209 12.68 11.96 6.68
CA VAL A 209 13.03 13.39 6.78
C VAL A 209 12.56 14.20 5.56
N ILE A 210 12.43 13.55 4.41
CA ILE A 210 12.00 14.16 3.14
C ILE A 210 10.59 13.70 2.70
N SER A 211 9.88 12.99 3.58
CA SER A 211 8.50 12.57 3.34
C SER A 211 7.54 13.75 3.45
N PRO A 212 6.49 13.84 2.60
CA PRO A 212 5.52 14.94 2.64
C PRO A 212 4.58 14.88 3.84
N GLU A 213 4.53 13.78 4.56
CA GLU A 213 3.63 13.59 5.70
C GLU A 213 4.24 14.11 7.00
N LEU A 214 3.38 14.62 7.89
CA LEU A 214 3.79 14.93 9.26
C LEU A 214 3.99 13.63 10.05
N SER A 215 5.11 13.53 10.76
CA SER A 215 5.36 12.40 11.64
C SER A 215 4.33 12.36 12.77
N ARG A 216 3.63 11.24 12.92
CA ARG A 216 2.61 10.98 13.95
C ARG A 216 3.21 10.27 15.17
N VAL A 217 4.27 9.49 14.93
CA VAL A 217 5.01 8.74 15.95
C VAL A 217 6.51 8.83 15.68
N MET A 218 7.33 8.55 16.70
CA MET A 218 8.80 8.64 16.61
C MET A 218 9.39 7.75 15.48
N GLY A 219 8.78 6.61 15.19
CA GLY A 219 9.22 5.71 14.10
C GLY A 219 9.05 6.28 12.69
N GLU A 220 8.27 7.34 12.51
CA GLU A 220 8.10 8.06 11.25
C GLU A 220 9.10 9.21 11.06
N GLY A 221 10.05 9.38 11.98
CA GLY A 221 11.25 10.21 11.82
C GLY A 221 12.48 9.37 11.50
N TRP A 222 13.64 9.99 11.37
CA TRP A 222 14.90 9.29 11.24
C TRP A 222 15.58 9.15 12.60
N GLU A 223 15.76 7.92 13.07
CA GLU A 223 16.38 7.63 14.34
C GLU A 223 17.55 6.66 14.16
N THR A 224 18.72 7.05 14.70
CA THR A 224 19.95 6.28 14.65
C THR A 224 20.20 5.54 15.97
N ARG A 225 21.01 4.48 15.92
CA ARG A 225 21.49 3.81 17.12
C ARG A 225 22.30 4.75 17.99
N ARG A 226 22.03 4.76 19.29
CA ARG A 226 22.83 5.52 20.26
C ARG A 226 24.27 5.01 20.31
N ARG A 227 25.22 5.88 20.05
CA ARG A 227 26.64 5.60 20.27
C ARG A 227 26.96 5.85 21.74
N ARG A 228 27.00 4.78 22.55
CA ARG A 228 27.49 4.89 23.92
C ARG A 228 28.99 5.07 23.85
N ARG A 229 29.51 6.22 24.29
CA ARG A 229 30.93 6.35 24.62
C ARG A 229 31.21 5.41 25.80
N PRO A 230 32.35 4.67 25.82
CA PRO A 230 32.81 4.04 27.06
C PRO A 230 32.84 5.15 28.11
N VAL A 231 32.24 4.90 29.27
CA VAL A 231 32.42 5.78 30.42
C VAL A 231 33.87 5.63 30.81
N THR A 232 34.76 6.51 30.33
CA THR A 232 36.09 6.67 30.91
C THR A 232 35.83 7.25 32.27
N SER A 233 35.96 6.44 33.32
CA SER A 233 36.04 6.83 34.71
C SER A 233 37.22 7.77 34.87
N GLY A 234 36.97 9.06 34.87
CA GLY A 234 38.02 10.08 34.95
C GLY A 234 37.44 11.47 35.20
N TRP A 235 36.63 11.60 36.25
CA TRP A 235 36.52 12.90 36.90
C TRP A 235 37.65 12.96 37.95
N SER A 236 38.83 13.45 37.53
CA SER A 236 39.78 13.98 38.46
C SER A 236 39.30 15.34 38.88
N SER A 237 38.85 15.45 40.12
CA SER A 237 38.65 16.74 40.81
C SER A 237 39.95 17.55 40.81
N VAL A 238 39.88 18.78 40.34
CA VAL A 238 40.74 19.88 40.74
C VAL A 238 39.86 20.94 41.39
#